data_272a2b6a01b904ee019d6ed2d0d0ca6d
#
_entry.id   272a2b6a01b904ee019d6ed2d0d0ca6d
#
_cell.length_a   1.000
_cell.length_b   1.000
_cell.length_c   1.000
_cell.angle_alpha   90.00
_cell.angle_beta   90.00
_cell.angle_gamma   90.00
#
_symmetry.space_group_name_H-M   'P 1'
#
loop_
_entity.id
_entity.type
_entity.pdbx_description
1 polymer ?
#
loop_
_entity_poly.entity_id
_entity_poly.type
_entity_poly.pdbx_seq_one_letter_code
_entity_poly.pdbx_strand_id
1 'polypeptide(L)'
;AKLSGVQVNEFSLFTGPAIWKKQKGETLYSLRCIPIGGYCAMEGEDGDSDNPSAFGRAKVWKRLLILVAGSFMNLVAGLLIMTIYVASVYQAIPTRAVASVDSASVFAGQLEAGDSFYSIGGERVYTSGDVTMLLDRCEGGTADIVVLRGGEKVRLPNAQVERRDFDGEQLYGFTIDVQEKTLGGTLGFSWNSCVDFVRIVRLGLGDLFTGRAGLKDMSGPVGIVEQVTETANQQESAWEGLAVVLY
;
A
#
# COMPACT_ATOMS: atom_id res chain seq x y z
N ALA A 1 -24.30 -9.55 0.80
CA ALA A 1 -25.28 -10.30 1.59
C ALA A 1 -26.68 -10.18 0.97
N LYS A 2 -27.29 -8.99 0.86
CA LYS A 2 -28.67 -8.83 0.33
C LYS A 2 -28.87 -9.40 -1.07
N LEU A 3 -27.95 -9.15 -1.99
CA LEU A 3 -27.99 -9.72 -3.35
C LEU A 3 -27.92 -11.26 -3.36
N SER A 4 -27.34 -11.84 -2.31
CA SER A 4 -27.26 -13.29 -2.13
C SER A 4 -28.49 -13.88 -1.42
N GLY A 5 -29.49 -13.04 -1.03
CA GLY A 5 -30.71 -13.45 -0.31
C GLY A 5 -30.46 -13.69 1.17
N VAL A 6 -29.38 -13.17 1.75
CA VAL A 6 -29.11 -13.22 3.19
C VAL A 6 -29.60 -11.94 3.85
N GLN A 7 -30.34 -12.06 4.91
CA GLN A 7 -30.88 -10.95 5.69
C GLN A 7 -29.75 -10.23 6.41
N VAL A 8 -29.71 -8.89 6.25
CA VAL A 8 -28.77 -8.00 6.94
C VAL A 8 -29.54 -7.26 8.04
N ASN A 9 -29.18 -7.55 9.27
CA ASN A 9 -29.80 -6.95 10.45
C ASN A 9 -29.29 -5.55 10.71
N GLU A 10 -27.96 -5.36 10.64
CA GLU A 10 -27.36 -4.04 10.79
C GLU A 10 -26.20 -3.85 9.80
N PHE A 11 -26.14 -2.66 9.19
CA PHE A 11 -25.00 -2.16 8.45
C PHE A 11 -24.49 -0.90 9.14
N SER A 12 -23.30 -0.99 9.71
CA SER A 12 -22.68 0.11 10.43
C SER A 12 -21.46 0.64 9.69
N LEU A 13 -21.44 1.94 9.45
CA LEU A 13 -20.23 2.65 9.10
C LEU A 13 -19.58 3.10 10.41
N PHE A 14 -18.29 2.77 10.58
CA PHE A 14 -17.53 2.99 11.80
C PHE A 14 -17.97 2.14 13.00
N THR A 15 -17.33 2.33 14.16
CA THR A 15 -17.54 1.58 15.39
C THR A 15 -17.85 2.50 16.57
N GLY A 16 -18.16 1.93 17.75
CA GLY A 16 -18.49 2.68 18.98
C GLY A 16 -19.95 3.14 19.06
N PRO A 17 -20.29 4.15 19.87
CA PRO A 17 -21.63 4.66 20.02
C PRO A 17 -22.20 5.23 18.71
N ALA A 18 -23.48 4.95 18.44
CA ALA A 18 -24.10 5.42 17.21
C ALA A 18 -24.50 6.90 17.31
N ILE A 19 -24.03 7.70 16.35
CA ILE A 19 -24.38 9.10 16.17
C ILE A 19 -25.72 9.21 15.44
N TRP A 20 -25.94 8.31 14.47
CA TRP A 20 -27.14 8.31 13.65
C TRP A 20 -27.56 6.89 13.34
N LYS A 21 -28.90 6.65 13.36
CA LYS A 21 -29.51 5.36 13.02
C LYS A 21 -30.74 5.59 12.15
N LYS A 22 -30.91 4.74 11.14
CA LYS A 22 -32.11 4.74 10.29
C LYS A 22 -32.49 3.31 9.91
N GLN A 23 -33.69 2.90 10.29
CA GLN A 23 -34.26 1.63 9.84
C GLN A 23 -34.78 1.78 8.40
N LYS A 24 -34.38 0.85 7.52
CA LYS A 24 -34.92 0.74 6.17
C LYS A 24 -35.21 -0.73 5.84
N GLY A 25 -36.48 -1.08 5.89
CA GLY A 25 -36.89 -2.48 5.80
C GLY A 25 -36.37 -3.27 6.99
N GLU A 26 -35.75 -4.41 6.74
CA GLU A 26 -35.19 -5.31 7.75
C GLU A 26 -33.81 -4.87 8.26
N THR A 27 -33.20 -3.86 7.65
CA THR A 27 -31.81 -3.45 7.94
C THR A 27 -31.77 -2.13 8.70
N LEU A 28 -31.06 -2.12 9.83
CA LEU A 28 -30.68 -0.92 10.53
C LEU A 28 -29.37 -0.36 9.94
N TYR A 29 -29.42 0.85 9.41
CA TYR A 29 -28.24 1.59 8.99
C TYR A 29 -27.79 2.49 10.12
N SER A 30 -26.50 2.42 10.49
CA SER A 30 -25.96 3.25 11.57
C SER A 30 -24.64 3.91 11.16
N LEU A 31 -24.44 5.14 11.65
CA LEU A 31 -23.19 5.86 11.62
C LEU A 31 -22.69 5.99 13.05
N ARG A 32 -21.46 5.57 13.32
CA ARG A 32 -20.87 5.54 14.65
C ARG A 32 -19.73 6.54 14.79
N CYS A 33 -19.33 6.84 16.02
CA CYS A 33 -18.44 7.96 16.31
C CYS A 33 -16.94 7.68 16.11
N ILE A 34 -16.53 6.42 16.16
CA ILE A 34 -15.11 6.04 16.04
C ILE A 34 -14.83 5.67 14.57
N PRO A 35 -14.06 6.46 13.82
CA PRO A 35 -13.87 6.27 12.38
C PRO A 35 -12.90 5.12 12.07
N ILE A 36 -13.11 3.98 12.70
CA ILE A 36 -12.33 2.76 12.48
C ILE A 36 -13.27 1.66 12.01
N GLY A 37 -13.04 1.19 10.78
CA GLY A 37 -13.76 0.05 10.22
C GLY A 37 -15.26 0.25 10.04
N GLY A 38 -15.99 -0.83 10.12
CA GLY A 38 -17.44 -0.93 10.00
C GLY A 38 -17.82 -2.39 10.05
N TYR A 39 -19.11 -2.70 10.19
CA TYR A 39 -19.56 -4.08 10.20
C TYR A 39 -20.93 -4.25 9.52
N CYS A 40 -21.18 -5.47 9.13
CA CYS A 40 -22.43 -5.91 8.54
C CYS A 40 -22.89 -7.16 9.29
N ALA A 41 -23.80 -6.98 10.27
CA ALA A 41 -24.37 -8.09 11.01
C ALA A 41 -25.44 -8.79 10.19
N MET A 42 -25.32 -10.09 10.02
CA MET A 42 -26.23 -10.92 9.24
C MET A 42 -27.03 -11.85 10.17
N GLU A 43 -28.24 -12.16 9.75
CA GLU A 43 -29.08 -13.11 10.48
C GLU A 43 -28.45 -14.51 10.49
N GLY A 44 -28.32 -15.13 11.67
CA GLY A 44 -27.75 -16.47 11.83
C GLY A 44 -26.25 -16.56 11.52
N GLU A 45 -25.48 -15.46 11.73
CA GLU A 45 -24.02 -15.44 11.59
C GLU A 45 -23.35 -16.03 12.84
N ASP A 46 -23.79 -15.64 14.03
CA ASP A 46 -23.22 -16.04 15.32
C ASP A 46 -23.93 -17.20 16.00
N GLY A 47 -24.95 -17.81 15.36
CA GLY A 47 -25.69 -18.90 15.91
C GLY A 47 -26.77 -19.47 14.98
N ASP A 48 -27.48 -20.48 15.46
CA ASP A 48 -28.57 -21.09 14.71
C ASP A 48 -29.75 -20.13 14.63
N SER A 49 -30.32 -20.00 13.45
CA SER A 49 -31.53 -19.23 13.20
C SER A 49 -32.51 -20.03 12.36
N ASP A 50 -33.78 -19.94 12.71
CA ASP A 50 -34.87 -20.57 11.95
C ASP A 50 -35.30 -19.77 10.72
N ASN A 51 -34.75 -18.58 10.56
CA ASN A 51 -35.03 -17.73 9.41
C ASN A 51 -34.51 -18.37 8.12
N PRO A 52 -35.32 -18.52 7.07
CA PRO A 52 -34.90 -19.04 5.76
C PRO A 52 -33.78 -18.21 5.11
N SER A 53 -33.70 -16.91 5.43
CA SER A 53 -32.70 -15.98 4.93
C SER A 53 -31.47 -15.88 5.83
N ALA A 54 -31.28 -16.80 6.79
CA ALA A 54 -30.12 -16.83 7.66
C ALA A 54 -28.85 -17.18 6.87
N PHE A 55 -27.73 -16.57 7.25
CA PHE A 55 -26.41 -16.82 6.66
C PHE A 55 -26.00 -18.29 6.70
N GLY A 56 -26.28 -18.99 7.85
CA GLY A 56 -25.99 -20.41 8.02
C GLY A 56 -26.77 -21.32 7.04
N ARG A 57 -27.96 -20.91 6.60
CA ARG A 57 -28.79 -21.65 5.62
C ARG A 57 -28.48 -21.33 4.17
N ALA A 58 -27.66 -20.29 3.89
CA ALA A 58 -27.28 -19.94 2.55
C ALA A 58 -26.34 -21.00 1.94
N LYS A 59 -26.43 -21.21 0.62
CA LYS A 59 -25.53 -22.12 -0.10
C LYS A 59 -24.06 -21.73 0.15
N VAL A 60 -23.18 -22.72 0.27
CA VAL A 60 -21.77 -22.54 0.62
C VAL A 60 -21.07 -21.48 -0.27
N TRP A 61 -21.29 -21.53 -1.59
CA TRP A 61 -20.69 -20.56 -2.51
C TRP A 61 -21.17 -19.11 -2.25
N LYS A 62 -22.45 -18.92 -1.81
CA LYS A 62 -22.97 -17.59 -1.45
C LYS A 62 -22.31 -17.07 -0.17
N ARG A 63 -22.10 -17.95 0.81
CA ARG A 63 -21.37 -17.60 2.04
C ARG A 63 -19.93 -17.21 1.73
N LEU A 64 -19.25 -17.99 0.89
CA LEU A 64 -17.89 -17.68 0.44
C LEU A 64 -17.83 -16.33 -0.26
N LEU A 65 -18.77 -16.06 -1.17
CA LEU A 65 -18.86 -14.78 -1.88
C LEU A 65 -19.09 -13.60 -0.93
N ILE A 66 -19.92 -13.76 0.10
CA ILE A 66 -20.15 -12.72 1.11
C ILE A 66 -18.88 -12.44 1.92
N LEU A 67 -18.16 -13.49 2.35
CA LEU A 67 -16.90 -13.35 3.10
C LEU A 67 -15.81 -12.65 2.28
N VAL A 68 -15.67 -13.04 1.02
CA VAL A 68 -14.67 -12.42 0.11
C VAL A 68 -15.06 -10.99 -0.26
N ALA A 69 -16.36 -10.67 -0.32
CA ALA A 69 -16.84 -9.34 -0.70
C ALA A 69 -16.34 -8.23 0.24
N GLY A 70 -16.19 -8.52 1.53
CA GLY A 70 -15.63 -7.57 2.50
C GLY A 70 -14.21 -7.15 2.13
N SER A 71 -13.32 -8.13 1.97
CA SER A 71 -11.92 -7.89 1.58
C SER A 71 -11.80 -7.25 0.20
N PHE A 72 -12.67 -7.66 -0.75
CA PHE A 72 -12.72 -7.05 -2.08
C PHE A 72 -13.12 -5.57 -2.03
N MET A 73 -14.12 -5.22 -1.23
CA MET A 73 -14.53 -3.82 -1.06
C MET A 73 -13.45 -2.97 -0.40
N ASN A 74 -12.68 -3.53 0.53
CA ASN A 74 -11.53 -2.85 1.11
C ASN A 74 -10.46 -2.54 0.05
N LEU A 75 -10.17 -3.50 -0.84
CA LEU A 75 -9.25 -3.29 -1.97
C LEU A 75 -9.75 -2.18 -2.90
N VAL A 76 -11.04 -2.19 -3.24
CA VAL A 76 -11.66 -1.14 -4.09
C VAL A 76 -11.59 0.22 -3.40
N ALA A 77 -11.92 0.28 -2.11
CA ALA A 77 -11.83 1.51 -1.33
C ALA A 77 -10.38 2.03 -1.24
N GLY A 78 -9.41 1.15 -0.98
CA GLY A 78 -7.99 1.49 -0.97
C GLY A 78 -7.52 2.07 -2.31
N LEU A 79 -7.91 1.42 -3.43
CA LEU A 79 -7.58 1.92 -4.76
C LEU A 79 -8.20 3.29 -5.05
N LEU A 80 -9.45 3.52 -4.64
CA LEU A 80 -10.11 4.83 -4.78
C LEU A 80 -9.40 5.91 -3.97
N ILE A 81 -9.10 5.64 -2.70
CA ILE A 81 -8.40 6.57 -1.83
C ILE A 81 -7.02 6.89 -2.41
N MET A 82 -6.27 5.87 -2.82
CA MET A 82 -4.95 6.03 -3.42
C MET A 82 -5.02 6.85 -4.73
N THR A 83 -6.04 6.60 -5.56
CA THR A 83 -6.22 7.36 -6.81
C THR A 83 -6.51 8.84 -6.52
N ILE A 84 -7.37 9.14 -5.54
CA ILE A 84 -7.67 10.51 -5.12
C ILE A 84 -6.42 11.17 -4.55
N TYR A 85 -5.66 10.45 -3.72
CA TYR A 85 -4.40 10.93 -3.14
C TYR A 85 -3.39 11.29 -4.23
N VAL A 86 -3.08 10.37 -5.14
CA VAL A 86 -2.15 10.59 -6.25
C VAL A 86 -2.62 11.74 -7.14
N ALA A 87 -3.92 11.83 -7.42
CA ALA A 87 -4.48 12.91 -8.22
C ALA A 87 -4.37 14.28 -7.55
N SER A 88 -4.39 14.33 -6.21
CA SER A 88 -4.37 15.59 -5.45
C SER A 88 -2.96 16.06 -5.10
N VAL A 89 -2.05 15.13 -4.76
CA VAL A 89 -0.74 15.46 -4.20
C VAL A 89 0.34 15.51 -5.29
N TYR A 90 0.33 14.56 -6.22
CA TYR A 90 1.38 14.49 -7.23
C TYR A 90 1.13 15.47 -8.38
N GLN A 91 2.14 16.27 -8.71
CA GLN A 91 2.13 17.12 -9.93
C GLN A 91 2.52 16.33 -11.17
N ALA A 92 3.50 15.41 -11.03
CA ALA A 92 3.93 14.47 -12.05
C ALA A 92 4.04 13.09 -11.43
N ILE A 93 3.89 12.03 -12.21
CA ILE A 93 3.90 10.65 -11.71
C ILE A 93 5.31 10.11 -11.82
N PRO A 94 5.95 9.70 -10.70
CA PRO A 94 7.26 9.08 -10.74
C PRO A 94 7.18 7.72 -11.45
N THR A 95 8.14 7.49 -12.32
CA THR A 95 8.28 6.22 -13.05
C THR A 95 9.23 5.30 -12.30
N ARG A 96 9.63 4.21 -12.92
CA ARG A 96 10.73 3.34 -12.46
C ARG A 96 11.98 3.52 -13.29
N ALA A 97 11.97 4.49 -14.20
CA ALA A 97 13.08 4.75 -15.10
C ALA A 97 14.08 5.70 -14.46
N VAL A 98 15.33 5.47 -14.75
CA VAL A 98 16.44 6.34 -14.36
C VAL A 98 16.46 7.54 -15.29
N ALA A 99 16.37 8.75 -14.76
CA ALA A 99 16.52 9.98 -15.52
C ALA A 99 18.00 10.32 -15.73
N SER A 100 18.81 10.21 -14.68
CA SER A 100 20.25 10.45 -14.74
C SER A 100 20.97 9.67 -13.64
N VAL A 101 22.28 9.44 -13.86
CA VAL A 101 23.18 8.82 -12.87
C VAL A 101 24.36 9.77 -12.68
N ASP A 102 24.64 10.10 -11.43
CA ASP A 102 25.79 10.92 -11.08
C ASP A 102 27.10 10.14 -11.28
N SER A 103 28.13 10.81 -11.71
CA SER A 103 29.46 10.22 -11.94
C SER A 103 30.12 9.70 -10.65
N ALA A 104 29.77 10.24 -9.50
CA ALA A 104 30.21 9.80 -8.18
C ALA A 104 29.42 8.62 -7.64
N SER A 105 28.30 8.24 -8.28
CA SER A 105 27.48 7.09 -7.89
C SER A 105 28.22 5.77 -8.07
N VAL A 106 27.93 4.80 -7.20
CA VAL A 106 28.40 3.40 -7.38
C VAL A 106 27.81 2.76 -8.64
N PHE A 107 26.70 3.30 -9.15
CA PHE A 107 26.03 2.84 -10.36
C PHE A 107 26.54 3.47 -11.65
N ALA A 108 27.53 4.39 -11.54
CA ALA A 108 28.14 5.03 -12.72
C ALA A 108 28.74 3.97 -13.67
N GLY A 109 28.34 4.01 -14.94
CA GLY A 109 28.75 3.03 -15.96
C GLY A 109 28.02 1.69 -15.91
N GLN A 110 27.15 1.45 -14.95
CA GLN A 110 26.29 0.25 -14.87
C GLN A 110 24.84 0.57 -15.25
N LEU A 111 24.29 1.65 -14.70
CA LEU A 111 22.98 2.17 -15.07
C LEU A 111 23.13 3.27 -16.13
N GLU A 112 22.17 3.34 -17.01
CA GLU A 112 22.05 4.35 -18.05
C GLU A 112 20.72 5.10 -17.93
N ALA A 113 20.70 6.34 -18.40
CA ALA A 113 19.44 7.09 -18.50
C ALA A 113 18.44 6.32 -19.40
N GLY A 114 17.20 6.16 -18.94
CA GLY A 114 16.16 5.37 -19.59
C GLY A 114 16.07 3.91 -19.12
N ASP A 115 17.03 3.41 -18.33
CA ASP A 115 16.91 2.10 -17.69
C ASP A 115 15.71 2.10 -16.73
N SER A 116 14.81 1.13 -16.86
CA SER A 116 13.69 1.00 -15.94
C SER A 116 13.90 -0.18 -15.02
N PHE A 117 13.91 0.05 -13.71
CA PHE A 117 14.08 -1.01 -12.72
C PHE A 117 12.98 -2.07 -12.85
N TYR A 118 13.39 -3.33 -12.97
CA TYR A 118 12.49 -4.47 -13.07
C TYR A 118 12.45 -5.29 -11.79
N SER A 119 13.61 -5.64 -11.23
CA SER A 119 13.74 -6.34 -9.94
C SER A 119 15.06 -6.02 -9.27
N ILE A 120 15.08 -6.06 -7.94
CA ILE A 120 16.25 -5.84 -7.10
C ILE A 120 16.25 -6.95 -6.03
N GLY A 121 17.35 -7.67 -5.88
CA GLY A 121 17.46 -8.78 -4.93
C GLY A 121 16.42 -9.88 -5.12
N GLY A 122 15.94 -10.09 -6.35
CA GLY A 122 14.88 -11.04 -6.68
C GLY A 122 13.46 -10.53 -6.51
N GLU A 123 13.25 -9.41 -5.83
CA GLU A 123 11.92 -8.79 -5.64
C GLU A 123 11.58 -7.85 -6.81
N ARG A 124 10.31 -7.87 -7.23
CA ARG A 124 9.81 -7.04 -8.33
C ARG A 124 9.70 -5.57 -7.89
N VAL A 125 10.09 -4.64 -8.76
CA VAL A 125 9.88 -3.21 -8.59
C VAL A 125 8.54 -2.79 -9.21
N TYR A 126 7.66 -2.16 -8.42
CA TYR A 126 6.36 -1.66 -8.85
C TYR A 126 6.31 -0.13 -8.92
N THR A 127 6.95 0.55 -7.98
CA THR A 127 6.96 2.00 -7.84
C THR A 127 8.39 2.53 -7.76
N SER A 128 8.58 3.84 -7.83
CA SER A 128 9.89 4.48 -7.60
C SER A 128 10.37 4.30 -6.16
N GLY A 129 9.46 4.35 -5.19
CA GLY A 129 9.77 4.14 -3.77
C GLY A 129 10.35 2.74 -3.49
N ASP A 130 9.93 1.74 -4.26
CA ASP A 130 10.47 0.38 -4.15
C ASP A 130 11.98 0.32 -4.40
N VAL A 131 12.46 1.15 -5.32
CA VAL A 131 13.89 1.11 -5.71
C VAL A 131 14.74 1.35 -4.49
N THR A 132 14.51 2.44 -3.77
CA THR A 132 15.27 2.79 -2.57
C THR A 132 15.07 1.76 -1.46
N MET A 133 13.80 1.40 -1.19
CA MET A 133 13.48 0.42 -0.15
C MET A 133 14.15 -0.95 -0.40
N LEU A 134 14.13 -1.44 -1.64
CA LEU A 134 14.73 -2.74 -1.96
C LEU A 134 16.26 -2.68 -1.96
N LEU A 135 16.87 -1.56 -2.37
CA LEU A 135 18.31 -1.36 -2.25
C LEU A 135 18.74 -1.34 -0.78
N ASP A 136 18.00 -0.64 0.10
CA ASP A 136 18.28 -0.60 1.54
C ASP A 136 18.16 -1.98 2.22
N ARG A 137 17.34 -2.87 1.67
CA ARG A 137 17.19 -4.25 2.19
C ARG A 137 18.29 -5.21 1.74
N CYS A 138 19.16 -4.79 0.80
CA CYS A 138 20.24 -5.64 0.31
C CYS A 138 21.36 -5.75 1.34
N GLU A 139 21.47 -6.92 1.98
CA GLU A 139 22.54 -7.22 2.93
C GLU A 139 23.87 -7.43 2.20
N GLY A 140 24.96 -6.98 2.82
CA GLY A 140 26.33 -7.18 2.28
C GLY A 140 26.75 -6.17 1.21
N GLY A 141 25.96 -5.09 0.99
CA GLY A 141 26.35 -3.99 0.09
C GLY A 141 26.40 -4.37 -1.39
N THR A 142 25.76 -5.48 -1.78
CA THR A 142 25.62 -5.91 -3.18
C THR A 142 24.23 -6.43 -3.46
N ALA A 143 23.74 -6.28 -4.70
CA ALA A 143 22.45 -6.80 -5.13
C ALA A 143 22.50 -7.29 -6.59
N ASP A 144 21.69 -8.28 -6.89
CA ASP A 144 21.37 -8.63 -8.27
C ASP A 144 20.23 -7.69 -8.74
N ILE A 145 20.56 -6.82 -9.68
CA ILE A 145 19.61 -5.85 -10.22
C ILE A 145 19.27 -6.26 -11.66
N VAL A 146 18.00 -6.21 -12.01
CA VAL A 146 17.54 -6.35 -13.38
C VAL A 146 16.84 -5.06 -13.80
N VAL A 147 17.26 -4.50 -14.92
CA VAL A 147 16.65 -3.34 -15.54
C VAL A 147 16.10 -3.69 -16.92
N LEU A 148 15.18 -2.89 -17.40
CA LEU A 148 14.72 -2.91 -18.80
C LEU A 148 15.43 -1.78 -19.53
N ARG A 149 16.32 -2.12 -20.45
CA ARG A 149 17.03 -1.20 -21.33
C ARG A 149 16.54 -1.41 -22.74
N GLY A 150 15.91 -0.40 -23.32
CA GLY A 150 15.31 -0.54 -24.65
C GLY A 150 14.24 -1.63 -24.78
N GLY A 151 13.62 -2.04 -23.68
CA GLY A 151 12.61 -3.11 -23.63
C GLY A 151 13.19 -4.51 -23.33
N GLU A 152 14.52 -4.68 -23.37
CA GLU A 152 15.21 -5.93 -23.05
C GLU A 152 15.66 -5.96 -21.58
N LYS A 153 15.67 -7.17 -21.00
CA LYS A 153 16.14 -7.36 -19.62
C LYS A 153 17.67 -7.43 -19.58
N VAL A 154 18.27 -6.43 -18.96
CA VAL A 154 19.70 -6.40 -18.66
C VAL A 154 19.90 -6.77 -17.20
N ARG A 155 20.77 -7.75 -16.93
CA ARG A 155 21.12 -8.17 -15.56
C ARG A 155 22.43 -7.49 -15.16
N LEU A 156 22.43 -6.92 -13.98
CA LEU A 156 23.59 -6.35 -13.30
C LEU A 156 23.87 -7.23 -12.06
N PRO A 157 24.64 -8.33 -12.23
CA PRO A 157 24.91 -9.24 -11.12
C PRO A 157 25.88 -8.61 -10.13
N ASN A 158 25.65 -8.81 -8.84
CA ASN A 158 26.49 -8.31 -7.75
C ASN A 158 26.78 -6.80 -7.86
N ALA A 159 25.80 -6.01 -8.30
CA ALA A 159 25.94 -4.56 -8.34
C ALA A 159 26.21 -4.04 -6.94
N GLN A 160 27.19 -3.16 -6.79
CA GLN A 160 27.47 -2.51 -5.51
C GLN A 160 26.30 -1.61 -5.12
N VAL A 161 25.84 -1.74 -3.87
CA VAL A 161 24.75 -0.96 -3.32
C VAL A 161 25.27 -0.23 -2.10
N GLU A 162 25.61 1.03 -2.29
CA GLU A 162 26.14 1.88 -1.25
C GLU A 162 25.57 3.29 -1.41
N ARG A 163 25.14 3.88 -0.32
CA ARG A 163 24.81 5.31 -0.30
C ARG A 163 26.07 6.12 -0.15
N ARG A 164 26.17 7.20 -0.88
CA ARG A 164 27.27 8.17 -0.80
C ARG A 164 26.74 9.53 -0.40
N ASP A 165 27.64 10.33 0.14
CA ASP A 165 27.32 11.72 0.46
C ASP A 165 27.25 12.55 -0.81
N PHE A 166 26.08 13.16 -1.04
CA PHE A 166 25.81 14.13 -2.08
C PHE A 166 25.27 15.39 -1.42
N ASP A 167 26.09 16.41 -1.27
CA ASP A 167 25.75 17.69 -0.65
C ASP A 167 25.18 17.57 0.80
N GLY A 168 25.68 16.59 1.57
CA GLY A 168 25.25 16.33 2.95
C GLY A 168 24.12 15.32 3.09
N GLU A 169 23.60 14.77 1.97
CA GLU A 169 22.59 13.73 1.98
C GLU A 169 23.16 12.38 1.51
N GLN A 170 22.75 11.32 2.21
CA GLN A 170 23.16 9.94 1.87
C GLN A 170 22.24 9.37 0.80
N LEU A 171 22.68 9.45 -0.46
CA LEU A 171 21.90 9.04 -1.64
C LEU A 171 22.63 7.96 -2.45
N TYR A 172 21.88 7.30 -3.33
CA TYR A 172 22.43 6.34 -4.30
C TYR A 172 23.02 7.00 -5.55
N GLY A 173 22.80 8.31 -5.72
CA GLY A 173 23.36 9.11 -6.81
C GLY A 173 22.74 8.81 -8.18
N PHE A 174 21.47 8.48 -8.23
CA PHE A 174 20.66 8.49 -9.45
C PHE A 174 19.35 9.22 -9.21
N THR A 175 18.75 9.74 -10.26
CA THR A 175 17.42 10.36 -10.20
C THR A 175 16.42 9.51 -10.97
N ILE A 176 15.19 9.49 -10.50
CA ILE A 176 14.08 8.79 -11.13
C ILE A 176 13.35 9.75 -12.07
N ASP A 177 13.02 9.25 -13.26
CA ASP A 177 12.26 9.98 -14.25
C ASP A 177 10.78 10.11 -13.84
N VAL A 178 10.17 11.21 -14.26
CA VAL A 178 8.76 11.52 -14.01
C VAL A 178 8.01 11.68 -15.33
N GLN A 179 6.77 11.25 -15.35
CA GLN A 179 5.90 11.42 -16.51
C GLN A 179 4.75 12.40 -16.21
N GLU A 180 4.22 12.99 -17.26
CA GLU A 180 3.04 13.85 -17.13
C GLU A 180 1.87 13.09 -16.51
N LYS A 181 1.11 13.78 -15.65
CA LYS A 181 -0.05 13.21 -15.00
C LYS A 181 -1.20 13.04 -15.98
N THR A 182 -1.49 11.80 -16.33
CA THR A 182 -2.65 11.40 -17.13
C THR A 182 -3.59 10.53 -16.31
N LEU A 183 -4.85 10.42 -16.67
CA LEU A 183 -5.81 9.54 -15.98
C LEU A 183 -5.32 8.09 -15.95
N GLY A 184 -4.81 7.59 -17.08
CA GLY A 184 -4.26 6.24 -17.16
C GLY A 184 -3.02 6.05 -16.32
N GLY A 185 -2.10 7.01 -16.32
CA GLY A 185 -0.89 7.00 -15.48
C GLY A 185 -1.24 7.04 -13.98
N THR A 186 -2.18 7.90 -13.58
CA THR A 186 -2.67 7.98 -12.19
C THR A 186 -3.26 6.65 -11.72
N LEU A 187 -4.16 6.05 -12.50
CA LEU A 187 -4.75 4.75 -12.16
C LEU A 187 -3.71 3.63 -12.12
N GLY A 188 -2.79 3.62 -13.09
CA GLY A 188 -1.72 2.63 -13.14
C GLY A 188 -0.76 2.73 -11.96
N PHE A 189 -0.36 3.95 -11.60
CA PHE A 189 0.48 4.20 -10.43
C PHE A 189 -0.24 3.82 -9.13
N SER A 190 -1.52 4.21 -8.98
CA SER A 190 -2.33 3.85 -7.81
C SER A 190 -2.51 2.35 -7.65
N TRP A 191 -2.72 1.63 -8.76
CA TRP A 191 -2.78 0.16 -8.76
C TRP A 191 -1.45 -0.45 -8.31
N ASN A 192 -0.33 0.00 -8.89
CA ASN A 192 1.00 -0.48 -8.53
C ASN A 192 1.31 -0.20 -7.05
N SER A 193 0.94 0.98 -6.55
CA SER A 193 1.10 1.33 -5.13
C SER A 193 0.27 0.42 -4.21
N CYS A 194 -0.96 0.08 -4.58
CA CYS A 194 -1.76 -0.89 -3.81
C CYS A 194 -1.13 -2.29 -3.80
N VAL A 195 -0.60 -2.76 -4.94
CA VAL A 195 0.11 -4.05 -5.03
C VAL A 195 1.38 -4.02 -4.20
N ASP A 196 2.12 -2.93 -4.27
CA ASP A 196 3.33 -2.71 -3.49
C ASP A 196 3.06 -2.71 -2.00
N PHE A 197 2.02 -2.03 -1.55
CA PHE A 197 1.62 -2.04 -0.15
C PHE A 197 1.37 -3.45 0.39
N VAL A 198 0.67 -4.32 -0.37
CA VAL A 198 0.47 -5.73 0.00
C VAL A 198 1.82 -6.46 0.10
N ARG A 199 2.75 -6.15 -0.81
CA ARG A 199 4.09 -6.75 -0.76
C ARG A 199 4.88 -6.27 0.46
N ILE A 200 4.87 -4.98 0.79
CA ILE A 200 5.53 -4.42 1.97
C ILE A 200 5.05 -5.12 3.23
N VAL A 201 3.74 -5.31 3.37
CA VAL A 201 3.15 -6.07 4.49
C VAL A 201 3.68 -7.52 4.52
N ARG A 202 3.75 -8.19 3.35
CA ARG A 202 4.31 -9.55 3.24
C ARG A 202 5.78 -9.60 3.67
N LEU A 203 6.59 -8.63 3.20
CA LEU A 203 8.01 -8.55 3.55
C LEU A 203 8.19 -8.27 5.05
N GLY A 204 7.43 -7.33 5.62
CA GLY A 204 7.48 -7.03 7.05
C GLY A 204 7.08 -8.21 7.93
N LEU A 205 6.04 -8.97 7.54
CA LEU A 205 5.71 -10.22 8.22
C LEU A 205 6.83 -11.26 8.09
N GLY A 206 7.44 -11.36 6.91
CA GLY A 206 8.60 -12.24 6.68
C GLY A 206 9.77 -11.87 7.62
N ASP A 207 10.06 -10.60 7.78
CA ASP A 207 11.13 -10.11 8.66
C ASP A 207 10.88 -10.44 10.15
N LEU A 208 9.62 -10.40 10.59
CA LEU A 208 9.23 -10.85 11.92
C LEU A 208 9.48 -12.34 12.12
N PHE A 209 9.09 -13.19 11.16
CA PHE A 209 9.27 -14.64 11.27
C PHE A 209 10.73 -15.07 11.14
N THR A 210 11.55 -14.31 10.41
CA THR A 210 12.99 -14.58 10.25
C THR A 210 13.86 -13.94 11.33
N GLY A 211 13.26 -13.12 12.21
CA GLY A 211 13.98 -12.44 13.28
C GLY A 211 14.82 -11.25 12.82
N ARG A 212 14.63 -10.78 11.57
CA ARG A 212 15.26 -9.55 11.05
C ARG A 212 14.68 -8.31 11.70
N ALA A 213 13.38 -8.33 12.02
CA ALA A 213 12.70 -7.28 12.79
C ALA A 213 12.24 -7.84 14.11
N GLY A 214 12.45 -7.09 15.19
CA GLY A 214 11.93 -7.42 16.52
C GLY A 214 10.51 -6.88 16.69
N LEU A 215 9.74 -7.45 17.64
CA LEU A 215 8.44 -6.90 18.03
C LEU A 215 8.53 -5.45 18.54
N LYS A 216 9.73 -5.00 18.96
CA LYS A 216 9.99 -3.62 19.39
C LYS A 216 10.09 -2.64 18.21
N ASP A 217 10.39 -3.14 17.01
CA ASP A 217 10.49 -2.33 15.80
C ASP A 217 9.10 -2.10 15.16
N MET A 218 8.08 -2.80 15.69
CA MET A 218 6.68 -2.59 15.29
C MET A 218 6.12 -1.38 16.03
N SER A 219 6.00 -0.28 15.34
CA SER A 219 5.23 0.86 15.84
C SER A 219 3.77 0.47 16.01
N GLY A 220 3.31 0.39 17.27
CA GLY A 220 1.88 0.26 17.54
C GLY A 220 1.11 1.54 17.17
N PRO A 221 -0.22 1.58 17.35
CA PRO A 221 -1.01 2.78 17.05
C PRO A 221 -0.47 4.07 17.70
N VAL A 222 0.14 3.96 18.88
CA VAL A 222 0.77 5.09 19.59
C VAL A 222 2.03 5.55 18.87
N GLY A 223 2.91 4.63 18.46
CA GLY A 223 4.13 4.98 17.73
C GLY A 223 3.84 5.57 16.34
N ILE A 224 2.77 5.13 15.67
CA ILE A 224 2.31 5.76 14.42
C ILE A 224 1.88 7.20 14.69
N VAL A 225 1.12 7.45 15.76
CA VAL A 225 0.71 8.81 16.14
C VAL A 225 1.91 9.69 16.47
N GLU A 226 2.91 9.15 17.18
CA GLU A 226 4.16 9.87 17.50
C GLU A 226 4.92 10.24 16.21
N GLN A 227 5.13 9.30 15.28
CA GLN A 227 5.77 9.55 14.00
C GLN A 227 5.02 10.59 13.15
N VAL A 228 3.68 10.47 13.07
CA VAL A 228 2.85 11.47 12.38
C VAL A 228 3.02 12.85 13.01
N THR A 229 3.03 12.94 14.33
CA THR A 229 3.15 14.21 15.06
C THR A 229 4.54 14.82 14.87
N GLU A 230 5.61 14.01 14.95
CA GLU A 230 6.98 14.48 14.72
C GLU A 230 7.17 14.98 13.27
N THR A 231 6.68 14.22 12.29
CA THR A 231 6.77 14.60 10.88
C THR A 231 5.93 15.86 10.59
N ALA A 232 4.72 15.98 11.14
CA ALA A 232 3.89 17.16 11.00
C ALA A 232 4.50 18.42 11.65
N ASN A 233 5.27 18.26 12.72
CA ASN A 233 5.97 19.38 13.38
C ASN A 233 7.23 19.83 12.63
N GLN A 234 7.80 18.96 11.79
CA GLN A 234 8.99 19.27 10.96
C GLN A 234 8.65 19.90 9.62
N GLN A 235 7.40 19.86 9.20
CA GLN A 235 6.95 20.38 7.91
C GLN A 235 5.97 21.54 8.12
N GLU A 236 6.08 22.58 7.26
CA GLU A 236 5.23 23.78 7.33
C GLU A 236 3.74 23.52 7.03
N SER A 237 3.41 22.31 6.57
CA SER A 237 2.03 21.92 6.21
C SER A 237 1.70 20.55 6.76
N ALA A 238 0.64 20.46 7.54
CA ALA A 238 0.11 19.18 8.08
C ALA A 238 -0.27 18.16 6.98
N TRP A 239 -0.55 18.61 5.77
CA TRP A 239 -0.85 17.76 4.61
C TRP A 239 0.40 17.11 4.03
N GLU A 240 1.51 17.82 3.99
CA GLU A 240 2.79 17.28 3.54
C GLU A 240 3.33 16.26 4.54
N GLY A 241 3.15 16.52 5.86
CA GLY A 241 3.49 15.57 6.91
C GLY A 241 2.72 14.26 6.82
N LEU A 242 1.42 14.31 6.56
CA LEU A 242 0.59 13.13 6.32
C LEU A 242 1.00 12.37 5.04
N ALA A 243 1.43 13.07 4.01
CA ALA A 243 1.90 12.48 2.77
C ALA A 243 3.17 11.65 2.98
N VAL A 244 4.12 12.14 3.78
CA VAL A 244 5.39 11.43 4.09
C VAL A 244 5.15 10.19 4.95
N VAL A 245 4.18 10.20 5.85
CA VAL A 245 3.86 9.04 6.71
C VAL A 245 3.09 7.94 5.97
N LEU A 246 2.37 8.29 4.90
CA LEU A 246 1.64 7.33 4.07
C LEU A 246 2.50 6.73 2.94
N TYR A 247 3.76 7.13 2.84
CA TYR A 247 4.79 6.64 1.94
C TYR A 247 6.00 6.12 2.70
#